data_471bdabe2f6ca9f65a1fff336a1b5c2c
#
_entry.id   471bdabe2f6ca9f65a1fff336a1b5c2c
#
_cell.length_a   1.000
_cell.length_b   1.000
_cell.length_c   1.000
_cell.angle_alpha   90.00
_cell.angle_beta   90.00
_cell.angle_gamma   90.00
#
_symmetry.space_group_name_H-M   'P 1'
#
loop_
_entity.id
_entity.type
_entity.pdbx_description
1 polymer ?
#
loop_
_entity_poly.entity_id
_entity_poly.type
_entity_poly.pdbx_seq_one_letter_code
_entity_poly.pdbx_strand_id
1 'polypeptide(L)'
;MKLRVFTEPQQGATYSQLLTVARATEDLGFDAFFRSDHYLHMGDVGGLPGPTDAWITLAGLARETSRIRLGTLVSPATFRLPGPLAISVAQLDEMSDGRVELGLGAGWFAEEHAAYGIPFPGLAERYEIFAEQLTVIDGLWRTPLGQTFDFAGEHYTLTGAPAVPKPVQWPRPPIILGGAAKKRSAALAARYADEYNVGFKPVAETNAVFDRIRAAVARAGREADSMAYSTAQVVCVAKDDAGLARRAAALGRDLDELRTNGLAGTPAEVADKIGQFADTGVDRVYLQLMDPTDLDQLELIAADVSPQL
;
A
#
# COMPACT_ATOMS: atom_id res chain seq x y z
N MET A 1 10.28 -4.54 -14.22
CA MET A 1 9.66 -3.61 -13.22
C MET A 1 8.15 -3.81 -13.22
N LYS A 2 7.47 -3.80 -12.05
CA LYS A 2 6.01 -3.82 -11.96
C LYS A 2 5.48 -2.45 -11.61
N LEU A 3 4.55 -1.93 -12.40
CA LEU A 3 3.85 -0.69 -12.11
C LEU A 3 2.49 -1.01 -11.48
N ARG A 4 2.17 -0.35 -10.37
CA ARG A 4 0.96 -0.50 -9.56
C ARG A 4 0.28 0.85 -9.38
N VAL A 5 -1.01 0.95 -9.59
CA VAL A 5 -1.75 2.20 -9.36
C VAL A 5 -2.10 2.33 -7.89
N PHE A 6 -1.90 3.50 -7.32
CA PHE A 6 -2.23 3.82 -5.94
C PHE A 6 -3.09 5.08 -5.86
N THR A 7 -4.17 5.05 -5.08
CA THR A 7 -5.11 6.17 -4.92
C THR A 7 -5.32 6.53 -3.46
N GLU A 8 -5.74 7.77 -3.23
CA GLU A 8 -6.10 8.30 -1.91
C GLU A 8 -7.57 8.77 -1.86
N PRO A 9 -8.53 7.84 -1.71
CA PRO A 9 -9.96 8.14 -1.82
C PRO A 9 -10.50 9.10 -0.77
N GLN A 10 -9.87 9.22 0.39
CA GLN A 10 -10.25 10.18 1.42
C GLN A 10 -10.12 11.64 0.95
N GLN A 11 -9.38 11.88 -0.13
CA GLN A 11 -9.28 13.21 -0.73
C GLN A 11 -10.52 13.60 -1.54
N GLY A 12 -11.49 12.69 -1.71
CA GLY A 12 -12.78 12.99 -2.31
C GLY A 12 -13.19 12.12 -3.49
N ALA A 13 -12.91 10.83 -3.47
CA ALA A 13 -13.31 9.91 -4.53
C ALA A 13 -14.51 9.05 -4.16
N THR A 14 -15.47 8.92 -5.10
CA THR A 14 -16.59 7.99 -5.01
C THR A 14 -16.17 6.56 -5.34
N TYR A 15 -16.96 5.55 -4.92
CA TYR A 15 -16.77 4.16 -5.34
C TYR A 15 -16.75 4.00 -6.87
N SER A 16 -17.63 4.70 -7.58
CA SER A 16 -17.70 4.64 -9.05
C SER A 16 -16.43 5.14 -9.72
N GLN A 17 -15.82 6.19 -9.20
CA GLN A 17 -14.53 6.68 -9.69
C GLN A 17 -13.42 5.67 -9.43
N LEU A 18 -13.38 5.10 -8.22
CA LEU A 18 -12.39 4.06 -7.89
C LEU A 18 -12.54 2.80 -8.76
N LEU A 19 -13.77 2.39 -9.05
CA LEU A 19 -14.05 1.30 -9.96
C LEU A 19 -13.57 1.61 -11.39
N THR A 20 -13.78 2.84 -11.86
CA THR A 20 -13.28 3.27 -13.17
C THR A 20 -11.75 3.21 -13.23
N VAL A 21 -11.06 3.71 -12.20
CA VAL A 21 -9.58 3.62 -12.13
C VAL A 21 -9.11 2.18 -12.03
N ALA A 22 -9.76 1.32 -11.24
CA ALA A 22 -9.38 -0.08 -11.11
C ALA A 22 -9.53 -0.86 -12.42
N ARG A 23 -10.61 -0.62 -13.17
CA ARG A 23 -10.80 -1.19 -14.51
C ARG A 23 -9.75 -0.67 -15.50
N ALA A 24 -9.50 0.63 -15.53
CA ALA A 24 -8.44 1.19 -16.35
C ALA A 24 -7.06 0.60 -15.98
N THR A 25 -6.78 0.41 -14.69
CA THR A 25 -5.58 -0.27 -14.20
C THR A 25 -5.46 -1.68 -14.80
N GLU A 26 -6.57 -2.43 -14.81
CA GLU A 26 -6.61 -3.78 -15.37
C GLU A 26 -6.46 -3.78 -16.90
N ASP A 27 -7.24 -2.95 -17.60
CA ASP A 27 -7.29 -2.89 -19.05
C ASP A 27 -5.95 -2.43 -19.67
N LEU A 28 -5.28 -1.49 -19.01
CA LEU A 28 -3.99 -0.95 -19.42
C LEU A 28 -2.78 -1.83 -19.04
N GLY A 29 -3.00 -2.96 -18.37
CA GLY A 29 -1.95 -3.95 -18.11
C GLY A 29 -1.12 -3.70 -16.85
N PHE A 30 -1.49 -2.79 -15.97
CA PHE A 30 -0.81 -2.62 -14.69
C PHE A 30 -0.94 -3.87 -13.80
N ASP A 31 0.00 -4.02 -12.84
CA ASP A 31 0.08 -5.19 -11.96
C ASP A 31 -0.99 -5.19 -10.86
N ALA A 32 -1.35 -4.03 -10.32
CA ALA A 32 -2.22 -3.93 -9.16
C ALA A 32 -2.88 -2.57 -9.02
N PHE A 33 -4.01 -2.55 -8.30
CA PHE A 33 -4.67 -1.35 -7.79
C PHE A 33 -4.60 -1.36 -6.25
N PHE A 34 -4.08 -0.30 -5.68
CA PHE A 34 -3.97 -0.07 -4.25
C PHE A 34 -4.66 1.23 -3.84
N ARG A 35 -5.05 1.28 -2.58
CA ARG A 35 -5.59 2.51 -1.99
C ARG A 35 -5.04 2.73 -0.57
N SER A 36 -5.03 3.99 -0.13
CA SER A 36 -4.86 4.33 1.28
C SER A 36 -6.04 3.83 2.12
N ASP A 37 -5.84 3.70 3.42
CA ASP A 37 -6.91 3.40 4.39
C ASP A 37 -6.95 4.56 5.40
N HIS A 38 -7.57 5.67 4.97
CA HIS A 38 -7.76 6.90 5.73
C HIS A 38 -9.23 7.32 5.74
N TYR A 39 -9.66 7.91 6.83
CA TYR A 39 -11.02 8.41 7.05
C TYR A 39 -11.13 9.93 7.05
N LEU A 40 -10.02 10.66 6.99
CA LEU A 40 -10.00 12.12 6.94
C LEU A 40 -9.13 12.58 5.77
N HIS A 41 -9.56 13.62 5.07
CA HIS A 41 -8.77 14.28 4.03
C HIS A 41 -7.54 14.98 4.63
N MET A 42 -6.55 15.19 3.81
CA MET A 42 -5.30 15.87 4.17
C MET A 42 -5.13 17.13 3.33
N GLY A 43 -4.58 18.18 3.94
CA GLY A 43 -4.38 19.47 3.28
C GLY A 43 -5.69 20.23 3.07
N ASP A 44 -5.69 21.16 2.10
CA ASP A 44 -6.77 22.11 1.87
C ASP A 44 -7.86 21.59 0.90
N VAL A 45 -7.96 20.29 0.68
CA VAL A 45 -9.01 19.69 -0.15
C VAL A 45 -10.30 19.48 0.66
N GLY A 46 -11.44 19.56 0.00
CA GLY A 46 -12.74 19.46 0.67
C GLY A 46 -13.11 18.06 1.17
N GLY A 47 -12.44 17.01 0.71
CA GLY A 47 -12.69 15.62 1.09
C GLY A 47 -14.06 15.06 0.70
N LEU A 48 -14.89 15.82 -0.02
CA LEU A 48 -16.22 15.37 -0.45
C LEU A 48 -16.15 14.41 -1.64
N PRO A 49 -17.01 13.39 -1.67
CA PRO A 49 -18.21 13.14 -0.85
C PRO A 49 -17.96 12.50 0.53
N GLY A 50 -16.73 12.29 0.92
CA GLY A 50 -16.34 11.70 2.18
C GLY A 50 -15.48 10.44 1.99
N PRO A 51 -14.90 9.92 3.09
CA PRO A 51 -14.10 8.72 3.04
C PRO A 51 -14.94 7.47 2.72
N THR A 52 -14.26 6.46 2.23
CA THR A 52 -14.81 5.10 2.06
C THR A 52 -13.96 4.12 2.87
N ASP A 53 -14.56 3.08 3.45
CA ASP A 53 -13.79 2.00 4.09
C ASP A 53 -12.99 1.24 3.02
N ALA A 54 -11.71 0.99 3.33
CA ALA A 54 -10.81 0.37 2.36
C ALA A 54 -11.21 -1.06 2.03
N TRP A 55 -11.53 -1.87 3.02
CA TRP A 55 -11.79 -3.29 2.82
C TRP A 55 -13.15 -3.55 2.18
N ILE A 56 -14.17 -2.73 2.51
CA ILE A 56 -15.47 -2.77 1.81
C ILE A 56 -15.30 -2.36 0.34
N THR A 57 -14.53 -1.30 0.06
CA THR A 57 -14.25 -0.87 -1.31
C THR A 57 -13.52 -1.96 -2.10
N LEU A 58 -12.45 -2.52 -1.54
CA LEU A 58 -11.66 -3.56 -2.19
C LEU A 58 -12.49 -4.84 -2.44
N ALA A 59 -13.43 -5.18 -1.54
CA ALA A 59 -14.35 -6.31 -1.75
C ALA A 59 -15.26 -6.10 -2.99
N GLY A 60 -15.76 -4.88 -3.18
CA GLY A 60 -16.48 -4.53 -4.41
C GLY A 60 -15.59 -4.65 -5.64
N LEU A 61 -14.41 -4.04 -5.62
CA LEU A 61 -13.46 -4.05 -6.74
C LEU A 61 -12.98 -5.48 -7.07
N ALA A 62 -12.86 -6.37 -6.09
CA ALA A 62 -12.48 -7.76 -6.29
C ALA A 62 -13.46 -8.52 -7.20
N ARG A 63 -14.75 -8.17 -7.14
CA ARG A 63 -15.80 -8.78 -7.98
C ARG A 63 -15.94 -8.11 -9.35
N GLU A 64 -15.40 -6.91 -9.49
CA GLU A 64 -15.50 -6.09 -10.72
C GLU A 64 -14.21 -6.15 -11.57
N THR A 65 -13.17 -6.82 -11.07
CA THR A 65 -11.89 -7.05 -11.74
C THR A 65 -11.53 -8.54 -11.70
N SER A 66 -10.61 -8.99 -12.55
CA SER A 66 -10.29 -10.41 -12.68
C SER A 66 -8.80 -10.74 -12.58
N ARG A 67 -7.91 -9.78 -12.81
CA ARG A 67 -6.47 -10.02 -12.95
C ARG A 67 -5.62 -9.22 -11.97
N ILE A 68 -5.90 -7.92 -11.81
CA ILE A 68 -5.06 -7.05 -10.98
C ILE A 68 -5.09 -7.47 -9.50
N ARG A 69 -3.95 -7.35 -8.85
CA ARG A 69 -3.87 -7.49 -7.40
C ARG A 69 -4.50 -6.27 -6.72
N LEU A 70 -4.98 -6.47 -5.51
CA LEU A 70 -5.73 -5.48 -4.74
C LEU A 70 -5.17 -5.38 -3.33
N GLY A 71 -5.04 -4.18 -2.79
CA GLY A 71 -4.55 -4.04 -1.43
C GLY A 71 -4.61 -2.63 -0.85
N THR A 72 -4.16 -2.52 0.38
CA THR A 72 -4.00 -1.24 1.06
C THR A 72 -2.52 -0.84 1.12
N LEU A 73 -2.26 0.47 1.00
CA LEU A 73 -0.92 1.02 1.19
C LEU A 73 -1.00 2.26 2.09
N VAL A 74 -1.11 2.11 3.44
CA VAL A 74 -1.32 0.88 4.20
C VAL A 74 -2.44 1.08 5.21
N SER A 75 -3.07 0.00 5.70
CA SER A 75 -4.04 0.07 6.80
C SER A 75 -3.32 0.37 8.12
N PRO A 76 -3.84 1.30 8.96
CA PRO A 76 -3.31 1.50 10.31
C PRO A 76 -3.75 0.37 11.25
N ALA A 77 -2.82 -0.16 12.03
CA ALA A 77 -3.11 -1.17 13.05
C ALA A 77 -4.08 -0.66 14.16
N THR A 78 -4.23 0.64 14.28
CA THR A 78 -5.15 1.28 15.22
C THR A 78 -6.62 1.24 14.79
N PHE A 79 -6.93 0.96 13.51
CA PHE A 79 -8.31 1.06 13.00
C PHE A 79 -9.15 -0.17 13.28
N ARG A 80 -8.54 -1.35 13.28
CA ARG A 80 -9.29 -2.63 13.35
C ARG A 80 -8.61 -3.61 14.30
N LEU A 81 -9.41 -4.42 14.98
CA LEU A 81 -8.91 -5.55 15.75
C LEU A 81 -8.32 -6.62 14.82
N PRO A 82 -7.24 -7.32 15.22
CA PRO A 82 -6.52 -8.24 14.33
C PRO A 82 -7.36 -9.44 13.87
N GLY A 83 -8.19 -10.01 14.73
CA GLY A 83 -9.06 -11.14 14.38
C GLY A 83 -10.07 -10.79 13.28
N PRO A 84 -10.92 -9.77 13.47
CA PRO A 84 -11.83 -9.28 12.41
C PRO A 84 -11.10 -8.86 11.13
N LEU A 85 -9.95 -8.21 11.22
CA LEU A 85 -9.17 -7.85 10.04
C LEU A 85 -8.67 -9.09 9.28
N ALA A 86 -8.14 -10.09 10.00
CA ALA A 86 -7.70 -11.35 9.39
C ALA A 86 -8.85 -12.06 8.65
N ILE A 87 -10.05 -12.07 9.23
CA ILE A 87 -11.27 -12.62 8.59
C ILE A 87 -11.63 -11.84 7.33
N SER A 88 -11.68 -10.50 7.41
CA SER A 88 -12.03 -9.65 6.26
C SER A 88 -11.06 -9.82 5.09
N VAL A 89 -9.76 -9.87 5.37
CA VAL A 89 -8.72 -10.07 4.35
C VAL A 89 -8.81 -11.47 3.74
N ALA A 90 -9.02 -12.52 4.55
CA ALA A 90 -9.15 -13.88 4.04
C ALA A 90 -10.42 -14.07 3.18
N GLN A 91 -11.53 -13.43 3.57
CA GLN A 91 -12.76 -13.44 2.77
C GLN A 91 -12.58 -12.68 1.46
N LEU A 92 -11.93 -11.51 1.50
CA LEU A 92 -11.62 -10.75 0.29
C LEU A 92 -10.65 -11.52 -0.62
N ASP A 93 -9.71 -12.27 -0.05
CA ASP A 93 -8.80 -13.12 -0.80
C ASP A 93 -9.56 -14.21 -1.57
N GLU A 94 -10.55 -14.84 -0.93
CA GLU A 94 -11.45 -15.79 -1.58
C GLU A 94 -12.30 -15.11 -2.67
N MET A 95 -12.92 -13.95 -2.38
CA MET A 95 -13.73 -13.19 -3.33
C MET A 95 -12.96 -12.75 -4.58
N SER A 96 -11.64 -12.56 -4.46
CA SER A 96 -10.75 -12.11 -5.51
C SER A 96 -10.01 -13.26 -6.23
N ASP A 97 -10.20 -14.51 -5.81
CA ASP A 97 -9.41 -15.67 -6.27
C ASP A 97 -7.90 -15.47 -6.06
N GLY A 98 -7.51 -15.12 -4.82
CA GLY A 98 -6.11 -15.04 -4.39
C GLY A 98 -5.34 -13.81 -4.87
N ARG A 99 -5.98 -12.65 -5.03
CA ARG A 99 -5.33 -11.43 -5.53
C ARG A 99 -5.06 -10.37 -4.46
N VAL A 100 -5.34 -10.64 -3.18
CA VAL A 100 -5.23 -9.65 -2.11
C VAL A 100 -3.81 -9.56 -1.55
N GLU A 101 -3.41 -8.35 -1.18
CA GLU A 101 -2.20 -8.06 -0.40
C GLU A 101 -2.56 -7.14 0.78
N LEU A 102 -2.05 -7.46 1.97
CA LEU A 102 -2.28 -6.67 3.18
C LEU A 102 -1.13 -5.70 3.42
N GLY A 103 -1.34 -4.43 3.14
CA GLY A 103 -0.45 -3.39 3.67
C GLY A 103 -0.87 -3.01 5.09
N LEU A 104 0.04 -3.06 6.05
CA LEU A 104 -0.23 -2.76 7.45
C LEU A 104 0.87 -1.89 8.06
N GLY A 105 0.50 -0.92 8.90
CA GLY A 105 1.41 0.01 9.55
C GLY A 105 0.95 0.43 10.95
N ALA A 106 1.81 1.13 11.69
CA ALA A 106 1.52 1.55 13.06
C ALA A 106 0.52 2.72 13.18
N GLY A 107 0.10 3.32 12.06
CA GLY A 107 -0.69 4.56 12.06
C GLY A 107 0.15 5.81 12.35
N TRP A 108 -0.26 6.95 11.81
CA TRP A 108 0.47 8.22 11.97
C TRP A 108 -0.43 9.45 12.06
N PHE A 109 -1.61 9.44 11.45
CA PHE A 109 -2.49 10.60 11.30
C PHE A 109 -3.41 10.73 12.53
N ALA A 110 -2.99 11.55 13.51
CA ALA A 110 -3.69 11.70 14.79
C ALA A 110 -5.08 12.34 14.64
N GLU A 111 -5.22 13.27 13.70
CA GLU A 111 -6.44 14.04 13.48
C GLU A 111 -7.62 13.15 13.07
N GLU A 112 -7.41 12.16 12.21
CA GLU A 112 -8.48 11.22 11.82
C GLU A 112 -8.91 10.33 12.99
N HIS A 113 -7.97 9.93 13.85
CA HIS A 113 -8.28 9.16 15.04
C HIS A 113 -9.15 9.96 16.01
N ALA A 114 -8.79 11.22 16.22
CA ALA A 114 -9.59 12.14 17.05
C ALA A 114 -10.98 12.38 16.46
N ALA A 115 -11.07 12.60 15.14
CA ALA A 115 -12.32 12.87 14.44
C ALA A 115 -13.34 11.72 14.54
N TYR A 116 -12.86 10.47 14.54
CA TYR A 116 -13.72 9.29 14.56
C TYR A 116 -13.69 8.51 15.88
N GLY A 117 -13.12 9.09 16.94
CA GLY A 117 -13.10 8.48 18.28
C GLY A 117 -12.25 7.18 18.34
N ILE A 118 -11.28 7.05 17.46
CA ILE A 118 -10.38 5.90 17.43
C ILE A 118 -9.22 6.16 18.39
N PRO A 119 -8.88 5.23 19.30
CA PRO A 119 -7.75 5.41 20.20
C PRO A 119 -6.43 5.60 19.41
N PHE A 120 -5.64 6.60 19.86
CA PHE A 120 -4.34 6.89 19.27
C PHE A 120 -3.27 7.01 20.36
N PRO A 121 -2.78 5.88 20.89
CA PRO A 121 -1.78 5.89 21.95
C PRO A 121 -0.43 6.38 21.46
N GLY A 122 0.54 6.48 22.36
CA GLY A 122 1.90 6.91 22.03
C GLY A 122 2.57 5.99 21.02
N LEU A 123 3.57 6.51 20.30
CA LEU A 123 4.23 5.76 19.20
C LEU A 123 4.81 4.42 19.67
N ALA A 124 5.34 4.33 20.89
CA ALA A 124 5.90 3.08 21.42
C ALA A 124 4.81 2.00 21.54
N GLU A 125 3.66 2.34 22.12
CA GLU A 125 2.51 1.49 22.30
C GLU A 125 1.87 1.10 20.95
N ARG A 126 1.76 2.04 19.99
CA ARG A 126 1.29 1.70 18.64
C ARG A 126 2.17 0.65 17.94
N TYR A 127 3.48 0.67 18.19
CA TYR A 127 4.37 -0.37 17.69
C TYR A 127 4.22 -1.73 18.40
N GLU A 128 3.80 -1.74 19.66
CA GLU A 128 3.47 -2.96 20.41
C GLU A 128 2.18 -3.56 19.88
N ILE A 129 1.12 -2.75 19.76
CA ILE A 129 -0.14 -3.11 19.10
C ILE A 129 0.10 -3.68 17.70
N PHE A 130 0.90 -2.99 16.90
CA PHE A 130 1.24 -3.41 15.53
C PHE A 130 1.98 -4.74 15.48
N ALA A 131 2.92 -4.97 16.40
CA ALA A 131 3.66 -6.24 16.49
C ALA A 131 2.74 -7.41 16.88
N GLU A 132 1.83 -7.19 17.83
CA GLU A 132 0.85 -8.20 18.22
C GLU A 132 -0.16 -8.48 17.11
N GLN A 133 -0.62 -7.44 16.39
CA GLN A 133 -1.49 -7.62 15.22
C GLN A 133 -0.86 -8.50 14.15
N LEU A 134 0.39 -8.22 13.78
CA LEU A 134 1.11 -9.05 12.81
C LEU A 134 1.21 -10.50 13.28
N THR A 135 1.49 -10.73 14.58
CA THR A 135 1.55 -12.07 15.16
C THR A 135 0.20 -12.77 15.09
N VAL A 136 -0.88 -12.09 15.46
CA VAL A 136 -2.24 -12.66 15.46
C VAL A 136 -2.69 -12.97 14.03
N ILE A 137 -2.53 -12.04 13.11
CA ILE A 137 -2.96 -12.21 11.71
C ILE A 137 -2.20 -13.35 11.03
N ASP A 138 -0.87 -13.37 11.14
CA ASP A 138 -0.03 -14.43 10.56
C ASP A 138 -0.37 -15.78 11.21
N GLY A 139 -0.55 -15.82 12.54
CA GLY A 139 -0.94 -17.01 13.28
C GLY A 139 -2.30 -17.58 12.85
N LEU A 140 -3.33 -16.73 12.75
CA LEU A 140 -4.66 -17.16 12.30
C LEU A 140 -4.62 -17.74 10.88
N TRP A 141 -3.87 -17.14 9.97
CA TRP A 141 -3.79 -17.61 8.58
C TRP A 141 -3.00 -18.92 8.45
N ARG A 142 -1.91 -19.06 9.21
CA ARG A 142 -1.03 -20.25 9.13
C ARG A 142 -1.49 -21.44 9.94
N THR A 143 -2.32 -21.25 10.96
CA THR A 143 -2.85 -22.36 11.78
C THR A 143 -3.58 -23.37 10.89
N PRO A 144 -3.23 -24.67 10.92
CA PRO A 144 -3.88 -25.67 10.05
C PRO A 144 -5.38 -25.79 10.30
N LEU A 145 -6.13 -26.14 9.24
CA LEU A 145 -7.57 -26.43 9.38
C LEU A 145 -7.84 -27.50 10.46
N GLY A 146 -8.85 -27.26 11.29
CA GLY A 146 -9.23 -28.14 12.39
C GLY A 146 -8.42 -27.94 13.66
N GLN A 147 -7.44 -27.04 13.66
CA GLN A 147 -6.73 -26.61 14.86
C GLN A 147 -7.19 -25.22 15.30
N THR A 148 -6.92 -24.88 16.55
CA THR A 148 -7.20 -23.56 17.12
C THR A 148 -5.91 -22.79 17.32
N PHE A 149 -6.03 -21.46 17.30
CA PHE A 149 -4.95 -20.52 17.57
C PHE A 149 -5.22 -19.81 18.90
N ASP A 150 -4.23 -19.85 19.79
CA ASP A 150 -4.22 -19.10 21.04
C ASP A 150 -3.12 -18.04 21.00
N PHE A 151 -3.41 -16.88 21.57
CA PHE A 151 -2.45 -15.80 21.71
C PHE A 151 -2.71 -15.05 23.02
N ALA A 152 -1.67 -14.80 23.79
CA ALA A 152 -1.73 -14.01 25.02
C ALA A 152 -0.66 -12.92 24.95
N GLY A 153 -1.05 -11.72 24.52
CA GLY A 153 -0.24 -10.52 24.47
C GLY A 153 -0.65 -9.50 25.54
N GLU A 154 -0.08 -8.33 25.44
CA GLU A 154 -0.41 -7.20 26.30
C GLU A 154 -1.67 -6.47 25.83
N HIS A 155 -1.86 -6.39 24.51
CA HIS A 155 -2.97 -5.69 23.87
C HIS A 155 -4.08 -6.62 23.37
N TYR A 156 -3.76 -7.86 23.03
CA TYR A 156 -4.72 -8.83 22.51
C TYR A 156 -4.60 -10.19 23.19
N THR A 157 -5.75 -10.81 23.41
CA THR A 157 -5.84 -12.20 23.88
C THR A 157 -6.84 -12.94 23.00
N LEU A 158 -6.42 -14.08 22.44
CA LEU A 158 -7.27 -15.01 21.70
C LEU A 158 -7.23 -16.36 22.40
N THR A 159 -8.41 -16.97 22.58
CA THR A 159 -8.55 -18.28 23.23
C THR A 159 -9.36 -19.19 22.32
N GLY A 160 -8.77 -20.30 21.90
CA GLY A 160 -9.44 -21.32 21.09
C GLY A 160 -9.95 -20.77 19.73
N ALA A 161 -9.31 -19.76 19.14
CA ALA A 161 -9.77 -19.19 17.90
C ALA A 161 -9.71 -20.25 16.77
N PRO A 162 -10.81 -20.52 16.04
CA PRO A 162 -10.86 -21.62 15.06
C PRO A 162 -10.01 -21.34 13.80
N ALA A 163 -9.42 -20.17 13.69
CA ALA A 163 -8.53 -19.75 12.61
C ALA A 163 -9.13 -19.94 11.19
N VAL A 164 -10.39 -19.61 11.04
CA VAL A 164 -11.14 -19.64 9.77
C VAL A 164 -11.89 -18.31 9.57
N PRO A 165 -12.18 -17.88 8.30
CA PRO A 165 -11.85 -18.56 7.04
C PRO A 165 -10.35 -18.59 6.76
N LYS A 166 -9.91 -19.54 5.92
CA LYS A 166 -8.56 -19.53 5.37
C LYS A 166 -8.50 -18.69 4.10
N PRO A 167 -7.44 -17.92 3.91
CA PRO A 167 -7.21 -17.31 2.60
C PRO A 167 -6.95 -18.39 1.54
N VAL A 168 -7.19 -18.07 0.29
CA VAL A 168 -6.88 -18.93 -0.87
C VAL A 168 -5.38 -18.98 -1.13
N GLN A 169 -4.70 -17.87 -0.95
CA GLN A 169 -3.24 -17.79 -1.09
C GLN A 169 -2.52 -18.60 -0.03
N TRP A 170 -1.53 -19.39 -0.45
CA TRP A 170 -0.70 -20.19 0.45
C TRP A 170 0.75 -19.66 0.47
N PRO A 171 1.41 -19.55 1.63
CA PRO A 171 0.90 -19.88 2.98
C PRO A 171 -0.07 -18.84 3.54
N ARG A 172 -0.21 -17.67 2.95
CA ARG A 172 -1.09 -16.55 3.29
C ARG A 172 -1.01 -15.43 2.25
N PRO A 173 -1.91 -14.45 2.27
CA PRO A 173 -1.76 -13.21 1.49
C PRO A 173 -0.45 -12.50 1.82
N PRO A 174 0.23 -11.89 0.84
CA PRO A 174 1.42 -11.10 1.09
C PRO A 174 1.16 -9.96 2.06
N ILE A 175 2.12 -9.71 2.97
CA ILE A 175 2.10 -8.61 3.92
C ILE A 175 3.10 -7.56 3.45
N ILE A 176 2.62 -6.32 3.28
CA ILE A 176 3.43 -5.16 2.91
C ILE A 176 3.61 -4.30 4.15
N LEU A 177 4.85 -4.06 4.53
CA LEU A 177 5.20 -3.10 5.56
C LEU A 177 5.99 -1.94 4.94
N GLY A 178 6.06 -0.82 5.63
CA GLY A 178 6.76 0.34 5.10
C GLY A 178 7.27 1.30 6.16
N GLY A 179 7.94 2.37 5.68
CA GLY A 179 8.42 3.46 6.49
C GLY A 179 9.95 3.63 6.52
N ALA A 180 10.47 4.26 7.58
CA ALA A 180 11.89 4.67 7.65
C ALA A 180 12.87 3.57 8.09
N ALA A 181 12.44 2.33 8.24
CA ALA A 181 13.26 1.19 8.69
C ALA A 181 14.07 1.46 9.97
N LYS A 182 13.44 2.10 10.98
CA LYS A 182 14.03 2.19 12.31
C LYS A 182 14.06 0.81 12.97
N LYS A 183 14.81 0.65 14.05
CA LYS A 183 15.11 -0.65 14.68
C LYS A 183 13.89 -1.57 14.86
N ARG A 184 12.76 -1.05 15.41
CA ARG A 184 11.54 -1.86 15.63
C ARG A 184 10.87 -2.21 14.30
N SER A 185 10.64 -1.24 13.41
CA SER A 185 10.00 -1.49 12.11
C SER A 185 10.80 -2.42 11.21
N ALA A 186 12.14 -2.29 11.21
CA ALA A 186 13.00 -3.19 10.46
C ALA A 186 12.95 -4.64 10.97
N ALA A 187 12.88 -4.83 12.30
CA ALA A 187 12.75 -6.16 12.89
C ALA A 187 11.39 -6.81 12.55
N LEU A 188 10.28 -6.05 12.60
CA LEU A 188 8.97 -6.54 12.20
C LEU A 188 8.92 -6.88 10.71
N ALA A 189 9.50 -6.03 9.85
CA ALA A 189 9.60 -6.29 8.43
C ALA A 189 10.40 -7.58 8.15
N ALA A 190 11.57 -7.74 8.76
CA ALA A 190 12.39 -8.93 8.62
C ALA A 190 11.66 -10.21 9.05
N ARG A 191 10.70 -10.12 9.98
CA ARG A 191 9.94 -11.29 10.47
C ARG A 191 8.70 -11.59 9.64
N TYR A 192 7.94 -10.57 9.20
CA TYR A 192 6.59 -10.75 8.67
C TYR A 192 6.40 -10.29 7.23
N ALA A 193 7.21 -9.34 6.73
CA ALA A 193 6.95 -8.73 5.44
C ALA A 193 7.39 -9.62 4.26
N ASP A 194 6.55 -9.61 3.21
CA ASP A 194 6.87 -10.13 1.88
C ASP A 194 7.29 -9.00 0.94
N GLU A 195 6.91 -7.75 1.30
CA GLU A 195 7.31 -6.54 0.61
C GLU A 195 7.60 -5.42 1.59
N TYR A 196 8.63 -4.62 1.31
CA TYR A 196 8.91 -3.39 2.05
C TYR A 196 8.79 -2.16 1.15
N ASN A 197 7.86 -1.26 1.52
CA ASN A 197 7.58 -0.04 0.76
C ASN A 197 8.26 1.18 1.39
N VAL A 198 8.89 2.01 0.56
CA VAL A 198 9.41 3.34 0.92
C VAL A 198 8.67 4.38 0.09
N GLY A 199 7.71 5.07 0.71
CA GLY A 199 6.90 6.08 0.04
C GLY A 199 7.54 7.47 0.06
N PHE A 200 7.39 8.19 -1.07
CA PHE A 200 7.61 9.64 -1.19
C PHE A 200 9.02 10.10 -0.78
N LYS A 201 10.02 9.32 -1.16
CA LYS A 201 11.43 9.61 -0.88
C LYS A 201 12.22 9.66 -2.17
N PRO A 202 13.24 10.54 -2.26
CA PRO A 202 14.22 10.51 -3.35
C PRO A 202 14.95 9.16 -3.41
N VAL A 203 15.51 8.84 -4.58
CA VAL A 203 16.22 7.57 -4.85
C VAL A 203 17.28 7.27 -3.79
N ALA A 204 18.13 8.25 -3.46
CA ALA A 204 19.22 8.06 -2.50
C ALA A 204 18.72 7.73 -1.09
N GLU A 205 17.64 8.40 -0.62
CA GLU A 205 17.04 8.12 0.68
C GLU A 205 16.35 6.75 0.70
N THR A 206 15.69 6.39 -0.41
CA THR A 206 15.05 5.07 -0.60
C THR A 206 16.08 3.97 -0.49
N ASN A 207 17.22 4.07 -1.19
CA ASN A 207 18.30 3.09 -1.10
C ASN A 207 18.82 2.95 0.34
N ALA A 208 19.06 4.06 1.03
CA ALA A 208 19.53 4.02 2.42
C ALA A 208 18.53 3.34 3.39
N VAL A 209 17.22 3.39 3.09
CA VAL A 209 16.20 2.64 3.85
C VAL A 209 16.30 1.15 3.53
N PHE A 210 16.40 0.79 2.26
CA PHE A 210 16.52 -0.61 1.83
C PHE A 210 17.77 -1.28 2.40
N ASP A 211 18.90 -0.60 2.48
CA ASP A 211 20.12 -1.16 3.10
C ASP A 211 19.87 -1.54 4.56
N ARG A 212 19.12 -0.74 5.31
CA ARG A 212 18.73 -1.09 6.68
C ARG A 212 17.82 -2.31 6.75
N ILE A 213 16.89 -2.45 5.80
CA ILE A 213 15.99 -3.61 5.71
C ILE A 213 16.76 -4.85 5.29
N ARG A 214 17.60 -4.79 4.25
CA ARG A 214 18.48 -5.91 3.83
C ARG A 214 19.31 -6.43 4.99
N ALA A 215 19.92 -5.51 5.75
CA ALA A 215 20.68 -5.88 6.95
C ALA A 215 19.80 -6.52 8.05
N ALA A 216 18.55 -6.11 8.20
CA ALA A 216 17.61 -6.72 9.15
C ALA A 216 17.15 -8.12 8.69
N VAL A 217 16.85 -8.29 7.41
CA VAL A 217 16.49 -9.57 6.77
C VAL A 217 17.61 -10.59 6.93
N ALA A 218 18.87 -10.19 6.64
CA ALA A 218 20.04 -11.04 6.81
C ALA A 218 20.25 -11.45 8.29
N ARG A 219 20.08 -10.51 9.24
CA ARG A 219 20.16 -10.84 10.68
C ARG A 219 19.06 -11.79 11.15
N ALA A 220 17.92 -11.79 10.50
CA ALA A 220 16.81 -12.72 10.76
C ALA A 220 17.03 -14.10 10.11
N GLY A 221 18.11 -14.31 9.38
CA GLY A 221 18.43 -15.56 8.68
C GLY A 221 17.53 -15.83 7.46
N ARG A 222 16.91 -14.78 6.90
CA ARG A 222 16.12 -14.91 5.68
C ARG A 222 16.98 -14.70 4.44
N GLU A 223 16.62 -15.38 3.35
CA GLU A 223 17.26 -15.18 2.05
C GLU A 223 17.06 -13.76 1.52
N ALA A 224 18.03 -13.23 0.79
CA ALA A 224 18.01 -11.86 0.31
C ALA A 224 16.84 -11.55 -0.63
N ASP A 225 16.42 -12.54 -1.43
CA ASP A 225 15.32 -12.47 -2.39
C ASP A 225 13.94 -12.82 -1.79
N SER A 226 13.89 -13.10 -0.48
CA SER A 226 12.63 -13.43 0.21
C SER A 226 11.69 -12.24 0.40
N MET A 227 12.11 -11.03 0.04
CA MET A 227 11.37 -9.78 0.21
C MET A 227 11.46 -8.93 -1.07
N ALA A 228 10.31 -8.50 -1.58
CA ALA A 228 10.26 -7.51 -2.64
C ALA A 228 10.47 -6.10 -2.07
N TYR A 229 11.06 -5.22 -2.87
CA TYR A 229 11.28 -3.81 -2.51
C TYR A 229 10.46 -2.92 -3.41
N SER A 230 9.77 -1.95 -2.83
CA SER A 230 8.91 -1.04 -3.59
C SER A 230 9.02 0.41 -3.13
N THR A 231 8.66 1.31 -4.04
CA THR A 231 8.49 2.73 -3.72
C THR A 231 7.11 3.21 -4.15
N ALA A 232 6.54 4.17 -3.43
CA ALA A 232 5.35 4.91 -3.84
C ALA A 232 5.73 6.35 -4.17
N GLN A 233 5.29 6.85 -5.32
CA GLN A 233 5.64 8.19 -5.79
C GLN A 233 4.42 8.85 -6.43
N VAL A 234 4.24 10.16 -6.18
CA VAL A 234 3.24 10.96 -6.89
C VAL A 234 3.59 10.98 -8.37
N VAL A 235 2.62 10.76 -9.25
CA VAL A 235 2.82 10.83 -10.69
C VAL A 235 2.25 12.14 -11.28
N CYS A 236 3.02 12.75 -12.19
CA CYS A 236 2.59 13.87 -13.00
C CYS A 236 3.29 13.78 -14.36
N VAL A 237 2.70 13.03 -15.31
CA VAL A 237 3.32 12.69 -16.59
C VAL A 237 2.57 13.36 -17.73
N ALA A 238 3.26 14.05 -18.62
CA ALA A 238 2.67 14.62 -19.82
C ALA A 238 3.67 14.63 -20.99
N LYS A 239 3.17 14.79 -22.21
CA LYS A 239 4.01 14.80 -23.42
C LYS A 239 4.86 16.06 -23.55
N ASP A 240 4.47 17.14 -22.87
CA ASP A 240 5.12 18.45 -22.95
C ASP A 240 4.96 19.26 -21.64
N ASP A 241 5.72 20.33 -21.52
CA ASP A 241 5.71 21.23 -20.36
C ASP A 241 4.34 21.88 -20.11
N ALA A 242 3.57 22.17 -21.15
CA ALA A 242 2.23 22.75 -21.00
C ALA A 242 1.26 21.74 -20.36
N GLY A 243 1.35 20.49 -20.75
CA GLY A 243 0.61 19.38 -20.13
C GLY A 243 1.01 19.15 -18.67
N LEU A 244 2.31 19.18 -18.39
CA LEU A 244 2.84 19.05 -17.02
C LEU A 244 2.34 20.20 -16.13
N ALA A 245 2.44 21.43 -16.59
CA ALA A 245 1.97 22.59 -15.85
C ALA A 245 0.46 22.52 -15.54
N ARG A 246 -0.36 22.07 -16.51
CA ARG A 246 -1.81 21.88 -16.28
C ARG A 246 -2.09 20.83 -15.21
N ARG A 247 -1.41 19.66 -15.27
CA ARG A 247 -1.58 18.59 -14.27
C ARG A 247 -1.10 19.02 -12.89
N ALA A 248 0.08 19.61 -12.78
CA ALA A 248 0.59 20.15 -11.52
C ALA A 248 -0.37 21.18 -10.89
N ALA A 249 -0.90 22.10 -11.71
CA ALA A 249 -1.89 23.08 -11.28
C ALA A 249 -3.21 22.42 -10.80
N ALA A 250 -3.70 21.40 -11.51
CA ALA A 250 -4.89 20.64 -11.11
C ALA A 250 -4.69 19.91 -9.76
N LEU A 251 -3.46 19.46 -9.47
CA LEU A 251 -3.09 18.85 -8.20
C LEU A 251 -2.82 19.88 -7.08
N GLY A 252 -2.79 21.16 -7.40
CA GLY A 252 -2.39 22.22 -6.45
C GLY A 252 -0.94 22.08 -5.99
N ARG A 253 -0.06 21.53 -6.84
CA ARG A 253 1.35 21.24 -6.50
C ARG A 253 2.30 22.04 -7.37
N ASP A 254 3.44 22.37 -6.82
CA ASP A 254 4.55 22.95 -7.55
C ASP A 254 5.21 21.91 -8.47
N LEU A 255 5.45 22.25 -9.74
CA LEU A 255 6.00 21.32 -10.72
C LEU A 255 7.46 20.95 -10.43
N ASP A 256 8.28 21.90 -9.97
CA ASP A 256 9.69 21.63 -9.66
C ASP A 256 9.81 20.74 -8.39
N GLU A 257 8.90 20.93 -7.45
CA GLU A 257 8.77 20.03 -6.30
C GLU A 257 8.38 18.60 -6.74
N LEU A 258 7.39 18.45 -7.64
CA LEU A 258 6.99 17.17 -8.19
C LEU A 258 8.11 16.51 -9.00
N ARG A 259 8.86 17.28 -9.78
CA ARG A 259 10.04 16.77 -10.50
C ARG A 259 11.13 16.26 -9.55
N THR A 260 11.32 16.92 -8.41
CA THR A 260 12.32 16.54 -7.42
C THR A 260 11.87 15.30 -6.64
N ASN A 261 10.67 15.32 -6.09
CA ASN A 261 10.19 14.36 -5.08
C ASN A 261 9.21 13.31 -5.61
N GLY A 262 8.74 13.42 -6.87
CA GLY A 262 7.79 12.50 -7.49
C GLY A 262 8.30 11.91 -8.79
N LEU A 263 7.41 11.30 -9.54
CA LEU A 263 7.59 10.85 -10.93
C LEU A 263 6.90 11.85 -11.85
N ALA A 264 7.55 13.01 -12.05
CA ALA A 264 7.01 14.10 -12.87
C ALA A 264 7.94 14.43 -14.03
N GLY A 265 7.37 14.55 -15.23
CA GLY A 265 8.09 14.83 -16.45
C GLY A 265 7.45 14.23 -17.69
N THR A 266 8.17 14.26 -18.80
CA THR A 266 7.84 13.52 -20.02
C THR A 266 7.94 12.00 -19.77
N PRO A 267 7.31 11.16 -20.61
CA PRO A 267 7.44 9.71 -20.47
C PRO A 267 8.88 9.20 -20.35
N ALA A 268 9.81 9.77 -21.14
CA ALA A 268 11.22 9.39 -21.09
C ALA A 268 11.87 9.77 -19.74
N GLU A 269 11.66 10.99 -19.25
CA GLU A 269 12.19 11.45 -17.96
C GLU A 269 11.66 10.58 -16.79
N VAL A 270 10.38 10.19 -16.87
CA VAL A 270 9.77 9.32 -15.85
C VAL A 270 10.31 7.90 -15.94
N ALA A 271 10.49 7.35 -17.14
CA ALA A 271 11.11 6.05 -17.33
C ALA A 271 12.55 6.02 -16.79
N ASP A 272 13.36 7.05 -17.09
CA ASP A 272 14.71 7.20 -16.55
C ASP A 272 14.72 7.23 -15.01
N LYS A 273 13.79 7.98 -14.40
CA LYS A 273 13.70 8.06 -12.94
C LYS A 273 13.27 6.73 -12.31
N ILE A 274 12.36 6.01 -12.94
CA ILE A 274 12.00 4.64 -12.53
C ILE A 274 13.20 3.71 -12.67
N GLY A 275 14.01 3.84 -13.72
CA GLY A 275 15.28 3.14 -13.90
C GLY A 275 16.24 3.38 -12.74
N GLN A 276 16.38 4.62 -12.27
CA GLN A 276 17.21 4.94 -11.10
C GLN A 276 16.70 4.26 -9.82
N PHE A 277 15.38 4.11 -9.63
CA PHE A 277 14.84 3.30 -8.53
C PHE A 277 15.16 1.82 -8.72
N ALA A 278 15.04 1.30 -9.95
CA ALA A 278 15.40 -0.10 -10.26
C ALA A 278 16.86 -0.41 -9.88
N ASP A 279 17.79 0.50 -10.14
CA ASP A 279 19.20 0.37 -9.77
C ASP A 279 19.43 0.22 -8.25
N THR A 280 18.47 0.66 -7.43
CA THR A 280 18.48 0.43 -5.97
C THR A 280 17.88 -0.90 -5.56
N GLY A 281 17.38 -1.70 -6.51
CA GLY A 281 16.72 -2.97 -6.27
C GLY A 281 15.22 -2.84 -6.03
N VAL A 282 14.58 -1.78 -6.52
CA VAL A 282 13.12 -1.66 -6.55
C VAL A 282 12.54 -2.63 -7.55
N ASP A 283 11.61 -3.48 -7.11
CA ASP A 283 10.88 -4.43 -7.95
C ASP A 283 9.55 -3.87 -8.43
N ARG A 284 8.96 -2.93 -7.65
CA ARG A 284 7.59 -2.44 -7.83
C ARG A 284 7.52 -0.94 -7.56
N VAL A 285 6.82 -0.21 -8.41
CA VAL A 285 6.54 1.22 -8.23
C VAL A 285 5.04 1.43 -8.11
N TYR A 286 4.61 2.04 -7.01
CA TYR A 286 3.24 2.49 -6.81
C TYR A 286 3.11 3.93 -7.32
N LEU A 287 2.34 4.06 -8.36
CA LEU A 287 2.04 5.31 -9.04
C LEU A 287 0.88 5.99 -8.30
N GLN A 288 1.17 6.97 -7.44
CA GLN A 288 0.12 7.70 -6.74
C GLN A 288 -0.61 8.62 -7.71
N LEU A 289 -1.81 8.21 -8.10
CA LEU A 289 -2.74 8.98 -8.91
C LEU A 289 -3.56 9.87 -7.96
N MET A 290 -3.21 11.16 -7.90
CA MET A 290 -3.88 12.14 -7.03
C MET A 290 -5.24 12.56 -7.57
N ASP A 291 -5.39 12.64 -8.91
CA ASP A 291 -6.67 12.89 -9.58
C ASP A 291 -7.22 11.58 -10.18
N PRO A 292 -8.22 10.96 -9.56
CA PRO A 292 -8.81 9.71 -10.06
C PRO A 292 -9.63 9.91 -11.35
N THR A 293 -9.78 11.13 -11.84
CA THR A 293 -10.48 11.43 -13.10
C THR A 293 -9.53 11.57 -14.29
N ASP A 294 -8.23 11.74 -14.07
CA ASP A 294 -7.20 11.86 -15.11
C ASP A 294 -6.72 10.48 -15.60
N LEU A 295 -7.60 9.76 -16.29
CA LEU A 295 -7.25 8.47 -16.88
C LEU A 295 -6.29 8.58 -18.05
N ASP A 296 -6.29 9.70 -18.78
CA ASP A 296 -5.35 9.97 -19.86
C ASP A 296 -3.89 9.88 -19.39
N GLN A 297 -3.64 10.18 -18.12
CA GLN A 297 -2.30 10.02 -17.54
C GLN A 297 -1.92 8.55 -17.40
N LEU A 298 -2.85 7.68 -16.98
CA LEU A 298 -2.60 6.24 -16.90
C LEU A 298 -2.39 5.63 -18.29
N GLU A 299 -3.19 6.05 -19.29
CA GLU A 299 -3.04 5.63 -20.68
C GLU A 299 -1.65 6.03 -21.22
N LEU A 300 -1.23 7.27 -20.95
CA LEU A 300 0.09 7.76 -21.35
C LEU A 300 1.23 6.95 -20.69
N ILE A 301 1.11 6.64 -19.40
CA ILE A 301 2.10 5.82 -18.70
C ILE A 301 2.15 4.40 -19.26
N ALA A 302 1.01 3.80 -19.52
CA ALA A 302 0.93 2.45 -20.09
C ALA A 302 1.52 2.38 -21.51
N ALA A 303 1.23 3.39 -22.34
CA ALA A 303 1.67 3.43 -23.73
C ALA A 303 3.14 3.81 -23.90
N ASP A 304 3.60 4.84 -23.17
CA ASP A 304 4.86 5.52 -23.46
C ASP A 304 5.93 5.36 -22.36
N VAL A 305 5.57 4.95 -21.11
CA VAL A 305 6.53 4.69 -20.02
C VAL A 305 6.77 3.20 -19.85
N SER A 306 5.71 2.40 -19.68
CA SER A 306 5.83 0.96 -19.38
C SER A 306 6.69 0.17 -20.39
N PRO A 307 6.64 0.46 -21.72
CA PRO A 307 7.48 -0.27 -22.68
C PRO A 307 8.98 0.02 -22.58
N GLN A 308 9.38 1.03 -21.82
CA GLN A 308 10.78 1.43 -21.64
C GLN A 308 11.42 0.78 -20.40
N LEU A 309 10.64 0.03 -19.60
CA LEU A 309 11.03 -0.58 -18.31
C LEU A 309 11.18 -2.09 -18.47
#